data_2a57239154cb9f0bdb989fd11726fe5c
#
_entry.id   2a57239154cb9f0bdb989fd11726fe5c
#
_cell.length_a   1.000
_cell.length_b   1.000
_cell.length_c   1.000
_cell.angle_alpha   90.00
_cell.angle_beta   90.00
_cell.angle_gamma   90.00
#
_symmetry.space_group_name_H-M   'P 1'
#
loop_
_entity.id
_entity.type
_entity.pdbx_description
1 polymer ?
#
loop_
_entity_poly.entity_id
_entity_poly.type
_entity_poly.pdbx_seq_one_letter_code
_entity_poly.pdbx_strand_id
1 'polypeptide(L)'
;MFKESVIVNKKKKDLEKKQRSSALQLRNKFLGEWASAILQLYDNKRTNYINTVTNYKDNENKLVIKKIEEDFANSNIKISFKEIELKVRDFQIKANIVVENKFKLNNWK
;
A
#
# COMPACT_ATOMS: atom_id res chain seq x y z
N MET A 1 -6.73 -14.01 35.98
CA MET A 1 -6.78 -12.65 35.46
C MET A 1 -5.58 -12.28 34.59
N PHE A 2 -4.36 -12.49 35.07
CA PHE A 2 -3.15 -12.11 34.33
C PHE A 2 -2.96 -12.90 33.03
N LYS A 3 -3.32 -14.17 32.99
CA LYS A 3 -3.19 -15.02 31.79
C LYS A 3 -4.15 -14.57 30.68
N GLU A 4 -5.35 -14.14 31.04
CA GLU A 4 -6.35 -13.66 30.08
C GLU A 4 -5.90 -12.34 29.42
N SER A 5 -5.34 -11.42 30.21
CA SER A 5 -4.81 -10.16 29.71
C SER A 5 -3.68 -10.34 28.70
N VAL A 6 -2.77 -11.30 28.97
CA VAL A 6 -1.65 -11.61 28.07
C VAL A 6 -2.15 -12.19 26.75
N ILE A 7 -3.13 -13.11 26.80
CA ILE A 7 -3.71 -13.74 25.61
C ILE A 7 -4.43 -12.70 24.75
N VAL A 8 -5.22 -11.81 25.36
CA VAL A 8 -5.94 -10.73 24.65
C VAL A 8 -4.97 -9.78 23.96
N ASN A 9 -3.90 -9.38 24.66
CA ASN A 9 -2.87 -8.50 24.11
C ASN A 9 -2.15 -9.12 22.92
N LYS A 10 -1.86 -10.43 22.96
CA LYS A 10 -1.21 -11.15 21.87
C LYS A 10 -2.11 -11.18 20.63
N LYS A 11 -3.40 -11.50 20.80
CA LYS A 11 -4.38 -11.49 19.70
C LYS A 11 -4.52 -10.11 19.09
N LYS A 12 -4.55 -9.07 19.90
CA LYS A 12 -4.62 -7.68 19.44
C LYS A 12 -3.39 -7.30 18.62
N LYS A 13 -2.19 -7.67 19.06
CA LYS A 13 -0.96 -7.43 18.33
C LYS A 13 -0.93 -8.15 17.00
N ASP A 14 -1.41 -9.40 16.93
CA ASP A 14 -1.48 -10.17 15.69
C ASP A 14 -2.45 -9.53 14.70
N LEU A 15 -3.62 -9.04 15.17
CA LEU A 15 -4.59 -8.33 14.34
C LEU A 15 -4.02 -7.02 13.81
N GLU A 16 -3.34 -6.24 14.65
CA GLU A 16 -2.71 -4.99 14.25
C GLU A 16 -1.64 -5.22 13.18
N LYS A 17 -0.87 -6.30 13.30
CA LYS A 17 0.14 -6.68 12.32
C LYS A 17 -0.50 -7.03 10.98
N LYS A 18 -1.57 -7.82 10.99
CA LYS A 18 -2.32 -8.16 9.78
C LYS A 18 -2.93 -6.92 9.13
N GLN A 19 -3.49 -6.00 9.93
CA GLN A 19 -4.03 -4.76 9.43
C GLN A 19 -2.96 -3.91 8.74
N ARG A 20 -1.77 -3.77 9.35
CA ARG A 20 -0.68 -3.01 8.76
C ARG A 20 -0.20 -3.61 7.46
N SER A 21 -0.07 -4.93 7.40
CA SER A 21 0.34 -5.64 6.19
C SER A 21 -0.68 -5.47 5.07
N SER A 22 -1.97 -5.61 5.38
CA SER A 22 -3.05 -5.42 4.41
C SER A 22 -3.13 -3.99 3.92
N ALA A 23 -2.95 -3.01 4.82
CA ALA A 23 -2.98 -1.60 4.47
C ALA A 23 -1.80 -1.23 3.58
N LEU A 24 -0.62 -1.78 3.83
CA LEU A 24 0.55 -1.54 3.01
C LEU A 24 0.35 -2.09 1.60
N GLN A 25 -0.15 -3.30 1.49
CA GLN A 25 -0.40 -3.93 0.20
C GLN A 25 -1.44 -3.15 -0.60
N LEU A 26 -2.50 -2.70 0.06
CA LEU A 26 -3.55 -1.89 -0.58
C LEU A 26 -3.01 -0.52 -1.00
N ARG A 27 -2.17 0.11 -0.16
CA ARG A 27 -1.48 1.36 -0.52
C ARG A 27 -0.68 1.20 -1.81
N ASN A 28 0.10 0.12 -1.90
CA ASN A 28 0.90 -0.14 -3.08
C ASN A 28 0.04 -0.41 -4.31
N LYS A 29 -1.10 -1.06 -4.13
CA LYS A 29 -2.07 -1.27 -5.22
C LYS A 29 -2.59 0.07 -5.74
N PHE A 30 -3.00 0.98 -4.85
CA PHE A 30 -3.44 2.33 -5.24
C PHE A 30 -2.33 3.08 -5.98
N LEU A 31 -1.10 2.96 -5.48
CA LEU A 31 0.06 3.60 -6.07
C LEU A 31 0.33 3.08 -7.49
N GLY A 32 0.27 1.76 -7.66
CA GLY A 32 0.41 1.13 -8.97
C GLY A 32 -0.69 1.53 -9.95
N GLU A 33 -1.93 1.60 -9.48
CA GLU A 33 -3.06 2.07 -10.30
C GLU A 33 -2.86 3.52 -10.76
N TRP A 34 -2.46 4.38 -9.83
CA TRP A 34 -2.19 5.79 -10.13
C TRP A 34 -1.06 5.95 -11.13
N ALA A 35 0.07 5.29 -10.88
CA ALA A 35 1.24 5.39 -11.74
C ALA A 35 0.99 4.80 -13.14
N SER A 36 0.31 3.65 -13.21
CA SER A 36 0.00 3.02 -14.49
C SER A 36 -0.94 3.87 -15.35
N ALA A 37 -1.85 4.60 -14.71
CA ALA A 37 -2.74 5.54 -15.43
C ALA A 37 -1.95 6.71 -16.02
N ILE A 38 -1.02 7.28 -15.26
CA ILE A 38 -0.16 8.36 -15.74
C ILE A 38 0.74 7.89 -16.88
N LEU A 39 1.28 6.66 -16.74
CA LEU A 39 2.11 6.04 -17.78
C LEU A 39 1.30 5.58 -18.99
N GLN A 40 -0.01 5.69 -18.94
CA GLN A 40 -0.93 5.29 -20.03
C GLN A 40 -0.78 3.82 -20.41
N LEU A 41 -0.65 2.98 -19.39
CA LEU A 41 -0.60 1.53 -19.58
C LEU A 41 -2.01 0.95 -19.62
N TYR A 42 -2.21 -0.04 -20.48
CA TYR A 42 -3.51 -0.68 -20.68
C TYR A 42 -3.38 -2.20 -20.65
N ASP A 43 -4.50 -2.87 -20.39
CA ASP A 43 -4.64 -4.32 -20.46
C ASP A 43 -3.57 -5.03 -19.59
N ASN A 44 -2.87 -5.99 -20.16
CA ASN A 44 -1.89 -6.81 -19.44
C ASN A 44 -0.71 -6.00 -18.92
N LYS A 45 -0.29 -4.96 -19.63
CA LYS A 45 0.81 -4.10 -19.18
C LYS A 45 0.44 -3.36 -17.91
N ARG A 46 -0.79 -2.88 -17.83
CA ARG A 46 -1.31 -2.20 -16.63
C ARG A 46 -1.40 -3.17 -15.46
N THR A 47 -1.99 -4.33 -15.68
CA THR A 47 -2.13 -5.36 -14.63
C THR A 47 -0.76 -5.78 -14.10
N ASN A 48 0.19 -6.03 -14.98
CA ASN A 48 1.54 -6.41 -14.60
C ASN A 48 2.25 -5.32 -13.81
N TYR A 49 2.07 -4.06 -14.21
CA TYR A 49 2.66 -2.91 -13.49
C TYR A 49 2.11 -2.80 -12.08
N ILE A 50 0.78 -2.85 -11.95
CA ILE A 50 0.11 -2.78 -10.65
C ILE A 50 0.59 -3.92 -9.74
N ASN A 51 0.68 -5.14 -10.27
CA ASN A 51 1.16 -6.29 -9.51
C ASN A 51 2.61 -6.11 -9.05
N THR A 52 3.47 -5.59 -9.92
CA THR A 52 4.86 -5.32 -9.57
C THR A 52 4.97 -4.33 -8.41
N VAL A 53 4.21 -3.23 -8.47
CA VAL A 53 4.22 -2.22 -7.39
C VAL A 53 3.60 -2.79 -6.12
N THR A 54 2.51 -3.55 -6.24
CA THR A 54 1.82 -4.16 -5.11
C THR A 54 2.72 -5.11 -4.32
N ASN A 55 3.64 -5.79 -4.99
CA ASN A 55 4.52 -6.80 -4.38
C ASN A 55 5.72 -6.22 -3.63
N TYR A 56 5.95 -4.91 -3.66
CA TYR A 56 7.00 -4.31 -2.86
C TYR A 56 6.69 -4.47 -1.37
N LYS A 57 7.74 -4.74 -0.57
CA LYS A 57 7.62 -5.03 0.86
C LYS A 57 7.65 -3.76 1.70
N ASP A 58 7.33 -3.91 2.98
CA ASP A 58 7.25 -2.83 3.96
C ASP A 58 8.54 -2.01 4.04
N ASN A 59 9.69 -2.66 4.01
CA ASN A 59 10.99 -1.99 4.10
C ASN A 59 11.51 -1.48 2.76
N GLU A 60 10.69 -1.50 1.72
CA GLU A 60 11.08 -1.14 0.36
C GLU A 60 10.41 0.14 -0.15
N ASN A 61 9.94 1.01 0.76
CA ASN A 61 9.23 2.24 0.39
C ASN A 61 10.06 3.16 -0.51
N LYS A 62 11.32 3.35 -0.20
CA LYS A 62 12.21 4.18 -1.03
C LYS A 62 12.45 3.56 -2.39
N LEU A 63 12.53 2.23 -2.44
CA LEU A 63 12.75 1.50 -3.69
C LEU A 63 11.56 1.62 -4.63
N VAL A 64 10.33 1.51 -4.11
CA VAL A 64 9.14 1.62 -4.94
C VAL A 64 8.95 3.05 -5.47
N ILE A 65 9.24 4.06 -4.65
CA ILE A 65 9.16 5.46 -5.08
C ILE A 65 10.20 5.73 -6.19
N LYS A 66 11.42 5.25 -5.99
CA LYS A 66 12.48 5.41 -6.97
C LYS A 66 12.16 4.72 -8.29
N LYS A 67 11.59 3.51 -8.22
CA LYS A 67 11.15 2.79 -9.42
C LYS A 67 10.13 3.61 -10.21
N ILE A 68 9.13 4.15 -9.54
CA ILE A 68 8.09 4.92 -10.19
C ILE A 68 8.67 6.22 -10.78
N GLU A 69 9.57 6.88 -10.05
CA GLU A 69 10.26 8.07 -10.54
C GLU A 69 11.02 7.78 -11.83
N GLU A 70 11.76 6.69 -11.86
CA GLU A 70 12.51 6.27 -13.04
C GLU A 70 11.59 5.94 -14.22
N ASP A 71 10.47 5.26 -13.95
CA ASP A 71 9.49 4.92 -14.99
C ASP A 71 8.86 6.18 -15.59
N PHE A 72 8.55 7.18 -14.75
CA PHE A 72 8.05 8.48 -15.21
C PHE A 72 9.09 9.20 -16.06
N ALA A 73 10.34 9.24 -15.57
CA ALA A 73 11.44 9.89 -16.29
C ALA A 73 11.65 9.26 -17.67
N ASN A 74 11.60 7.94 -17.76
CA ASN A 74 11.74 7.21 -19.02
C ASN A 74 10.60 7.50 -20.00
N SER A 75 9.46 7.97 -19.51
CA SER A 75 8.30 8.33 -20.32
C SER A 75 8.16 9.85 -20.46
N ASN A 76 9.19 10.61 -20.13
CA ASN A 76 9.22 12.08 -20.19
C ASN A 76 8.17 12.75 -19.30
N ILE A 77 7.81 12.11 -18.21
CA ILE A 77 6.86 12.63 -17.22
C ILE A 77 7.66 13.24 -16.07
N LYS A 78 7.41 14.54 -15.80
CA LYS A 78 8.14 15.29 -14.78
C LYS A 78 7.39 15.28 -13.44
N ILE A 79 7.43 14.13 -12.78
CA ILE A 79 6.91 13.98 -11.42
C ILE A 79 8.08 13.60 -10.53
N SER A 80 8.35 14.44 -9.51
CA SER A 80 9.51 14.28 -8.64
C SER A 80 9.31 13.19 -7.60
N PHE A 81 10.42 12.74 -7.04
CA PHE A 81 10.42 11.81 -5.90
C PHE A 81 9.50 12.31 -4.77
N LYS A 82 9.59 13.60 -4.45
CA LYS A 82 8.80 14.22 -3.38
C LYS A 82 7.29 14.15 -3.68
N GLU A 83 6.90 14.39 -4.91
CA GLU A 83 5.49 14.30 -5.32
C GLU A 83 4.96 12.88 -5.19
N ILE A 84 5.77 11.89 -5.58
CA ILE A 84 5.42 10.47 -5.43
C ILE A 84 5.33 10.12 -3.94
N GLU A 85 6.27 10.61 -3.12
CA GLU A 85 6.26 10.39 -1.68
C GLU A 85 4.97 10.93 -1.03
N LEU A 86 4.50 12.09 -1.46
CA LEU A 86 3.23 12.65 -0.99
C LEU A 86 2.05 11.77 -1.38
N LYS A 87 2.06 11.20 -2.57
CA LYS A 87 1.03 10.25 -3.02
C LYS A 87 1.06 8.96 -2.18
N VAL A 88 2.23 8.47 -1.87
CA VAL A 88 2.37 7.31 -0.97
C VAL A 88 1.70 7.59 0.37
N ARG A 89 1.91 8.78 0.92
CA ARG A 89 1.29 9.19 2.18
C ARG A 89 -0.23 9.25 2.07
N ASP A 90 -0.75 9.88 1.01
CA ASP A 90 -2.19 9.98 0.79
C ASP A 90 -2.84 8.60 0.64
N PHE A 91 -2.22 7.73 -0.13
CA PHE A 91 -2.72 6.37 -0.35
C PHE A 91 -2.60 5.52 0.92
N GLN A 92 -1.58 5.77 1.76
CA GLN A 92 -1.47 5.08 3.05
C GLN A 92 -2.64 5.43 3.96
N ILE A 93 -3.01 6.71 4.04
CA ILE A 93 -4.17 7.16 4.82
C ILE A 93 -5.44 6.49 4.31
N LYS A 94 -5.65 6.52 3.00
CA LYS A 94 -6.82 5.91 2.37
C LYS A 94 -6.87 4.40 2.63
N ALA A 95 -5.74 3.71 2.46
CA ALA A 95 -5.65 2.28 2.69
C ALA A 95 -5.92 1.91 4.15
N ASN A 96 -5.41 2.70 5.08
CA ASN A 96 -5.63 2.49 6.52
C ASN A 96 -7.12 2.57 6.85
N ILE A 97 -7.84 3.54 6.29
CA ILE A 97 -9.28 3.71 6.51
C ILE A 97 -10.05 2.51 5.96
N VAL A 98 -9.75 2.08 4.74
CA VAL A 98 -10.42 0.94 4.10
C VAL A 98 -10.22 -0.34 4.91
N VAL A 99 -8.98 -0.60 5.30
CA VAL A 99 -8.63 -1.82 6.05
C VAL A 99 -9.26 -1.80 7.44
N GLU A 100 -9.21 -0.66 8.14
CA GLU A 100 -9.81 -0.50 9.46
C GLU A 100 -11.31 -0.78 9.41
N ASN A 101 -12.02 -0.20 8.45
CA ASN A 101 -13.45 -0.41 8.27
C ASN A 101 -13.78 -1.87 7.98
N LYS A 102 -12.98 -2.51 7.14
CA LYS A 102 -13.16 -3.93 6.79
C LYS A 102 -12.97 -4.83 8.01
N PHE A 103 -11.95 -4.56 8.84
CA PHE A 103 -11.70 -5.33 10.06
C PHE A 103 -12.79 -5.11 11.10
N LYS A 104 -13.29 -3.88 11.23
CA LYS A 104 -14.42 -3.59 12.13
C LYS A 104 -15.67 -4.37 11.74
N LEU A 105 -16.01 -4.40 10.45
CA LEU A 105 -17.16 -5.14 9.96
C LEU A 105 -17.03 -6.64 10.23
N ASN A 106 -15.85 -7.20 10.07
CA ASN A 106 -15.60 -8.62 10.33
C ASN A 106 -15.68 -8.97 11.82
N ASN A 107 -15.34 -8.04 12.70
CA ASN A 107 -15.37 -8.26 14.15
C ASN A 107 -16.79 -8.20 14.72
N TRP A 108 -17.76 -7.69 13.99
CA TRP A 108 -19.17 -7.62 14.42
C TRP A 108 -19.94 -8.92 14.17
N LYS A 109 -19.36 -9.84 13.45
CA LYS A 109 -19.93 -11.16 13.19
C LYS A 109 -19.36 -12.21 14.13
#